data_399baf8aa46d637895eda3e84ee01f2e
#
_entry.id   399baf8aa46d637895eda3e84ee01f2e
#
_cell.length_a   1.000
_cell.length_b   1.000
_cell.length_c   1.000
_cell.angle_alpha   90.00
_cell.angle_beta   90.00
_cell.angle_gamma   90.00
#
_symmetry.space_group_name_H-M   'P 1'
#
loop_
_entity.id
_entity.type
_entity.pdbx_description
1 polymer ?
#
loop_
_entity_poly.entity_id
_entity_poly.type
_entity_poly.pdbx_seq_one_letter_code
_entity_poly.pdbx_strand_id
1 'polypeptide(L)'
;LRDKDLPCISCGNASTDDWAGGHYFSAGMYSGLIFDERNCHKQCNTYCNCQLSGNLLEYRKGLINRFGFQFVNQLEVDSDRLRNYKWTREQLIAKKLKYDIKIKELLK
;
A
#
# COMPACT_ATOMS: atom_id res chain seq x y z
N LEU A 1 -6.97 1.10 -8.33
CA LEU A 1 -8.20 0.50 -8.89
C LEU A 1 -8.90 -0.46 -7.93
N ARG A 2 -8.12 -1.28 -7.22
CA ARG A 2 -8.67 -2.19 -6.20
C ARG A 2 -9.49 -1.42 -5.15
N ASP A 3 -8.98 -0.28 -4.71
CA ASP A 3 -9.56 0.51 -3.63
C ASP A 3 -10.41 1.68 -4.11
N LYS A 4 -10.81 1.72 -5.39
CA LYS A 4 -11.43 2.91 -5.98
C LYS A 4 -12.69 3.38 -5.25
N ASP A 5 -13.44 2.46 -4.66
CA ASP A 5 -14.68 2.77 -3.94
C ASP A 5 -14.48 2.86 -2.42
N LEU A 6 -13.23 2.83 -1.94
CA LEU A 6 -12.89 2.90 -0.54
C LEU A 6 -12.39 4.29 -0.17
N PRO A 7 -12.57 4.71 1.09
CA PRO A 7 -12.02 5.97 1.59
C PRO A 7 -10.52 5.86 1.85
N CYS A 8 -9.90 6.99 2.22
CA CYS A 8 -8.51 7.02 2.67
C CYS A 8 -8.30 6.05 3.83
N ILE A 9 -7.27 5.20 3.72
CA ILE A 9 -6.96 4.22 4.76
C ILE A 9 -6.63 4.86 6.11
N SER A 10 -6.04 6.05 6.10
CA SER A 10 -5.57 6.72 7.31
C SER A 10 -6.63 7.62 7.95
N CYS A 11 -7.22 8.55 7.20
CA CYS A 11 -8.14 9.54 7.76
C CYS A 11 -9.62 9.28 7.45
N GLY A 12 -9.93 8.32 6.59
CA GLY A 12 -11.30 7.98 6.22
C GLY A 12 -11.98 8.96 5.26
N ASN A 13 -11.27 9.97 4.77
CA ASN A 13 -11.85 10.94 3.84
C ASN A 13 -12.18 10.28 2.50
N ALA A 14 -13.38 10.54 1.99
CA ALA A 14 -13.83 10.05 0.69
C ALA A 14 -14.17 11.19 -0.27
N SER A 15 -13.97 12.45 0.14
CA SER A 15 -14.45 13.64 -0.56
C SER A 15 -13.38 14.39 -1.34
N THR A 16 -12.24 13.76 -1.62
CA THR A 16 -11.17 14.36 -2.41
C THR A 16 -10.97 13.58 -3.71
N ASP A 17 -10.39 14.24 -4.71
CA ASP A 17 -9.91 13.61 -5.94
C ASP A 17 -8.39 13.43 -5.94
N ASP A 18 -7.71 13.87 -4.88
CA ASP A 18 -6.26 13.85 -4.75
C ASP A 18 -5.80 12.57 -4.04
N TRP A 19 -5.71 11.48 -4.79
CA TRP A 19 -5.41 10.16 -4.27
C TRP A 19 -4.00 9.69 -4.61
N ALA A 20 -3.42 8.89 -3.70
CA ALA A 20 -2.15 8.19 -3.90
C ALA A 20 -2.27 6.74 -3.46
N GLY A 21 -1.41 5.89 -3.98
CA GLY A 21 -1.15 4.57 -3.42
C GLY A 21 -0.13 4.71 -2.31
N GLY A 22 -0.58 4.89 -1.07
CA GLY A 22 0.30 5.10 0.07
C GLY A 22 0.85 3.80 0.62
N HIS A 23 2.15 3.75 0.90
CA HIS A 23 2.80 2.59 1.52
C HIS A 23 2.82 2.74 3.04
N TYR A 24 2.44 1.68 3.75
CA TYR A 24 2.54 1.64 5.22
C TYR A 24 4.01 1.54 5.64
N PHE A 25 4.74 0.55 5.12
CA PHE A 25 6.20 0.49 5.23
C PHE A 25 6.81 1.15 4.00
N SER A 26 7.71 2.10 4.20
CA SER A 26 8.23 2.92 3.11
C SER A 26 8.92 2.09 2.02
N ALA A 27 8.69 2.45 0.76
CA ALA A 27 9.30 1.78 -0.38
C ALA A 27 10.83 1.85 -0.36
N GLY A 28 11.39 2.95 0.16
CA GLY A 28 12.84 3.14 0.21
C GLY A 28 13.55 2.24 1.20
N MET A 29 12.93 1.98 2.37
CA MET A 29 13.53 1.14 3.43
C MET A 29 13.11 -0.33 3.33
N TYR A 30 11.91 -0.58 2.87
CA TYR A 30 11.31 -1.92 2.82
C TYR A 30 11.06 -2.31 1.37
N SER A 31 12.13 -2.38 0.59
CA SER A 31 12.05 -2.63 -0.84
C SER A 31 11.34 -3.94 -1.21
N GLY A 32 11.39 -4.95 -0.35
CA GLY A 32 10.65 -6.19 -0.56
C GLY A 32 9.14 -6.05 -0.44
N LEU A 33 8.66 -4.92 0.14
CA LEU A 33 7.24 -4.63 0.31
C LEU A 33 6.69 -3.65 -0.73
N ILE A 34 7.50 -3.20 -1.69
CA ILE A 34 7.05 -2.22 -2.71
C ILE A 34 5.83 -2.73 -3.47
N PHE A 35 5.83 -4.01 -3.85
CA PHE A 35 4.76 -4.63 -4.62
C PHE A 35 3.83 -5.52 -3.78
N ASP A 36 3.97 -5.48 -2.44
CA ASP A 36 3.11 -6.26 -1.56
C ASP A 36 1.77 -5.54 -1.43
N GLU A 37 0.70 -6.18 -1.87
CA GLU A 37 -0.63 -5.58 -1.87
C GLU A 37 -1.16 -5.29 -0.46
N ARG A 38 -0.64 -5.97 0.57
CA ARG A 38 -0.96 -5.70 1.97
C ARG A 38 -0.41 -4.35 2.43
N ASN A 39 0.65 -3.86 1.76
CA ASN A 39 1.42 -2.68 2.17
C ASN A 39 1.02 -1.41 1.43
N CYS A 40 0.12 -1.48 0.45
CA CYS A 40 -0.25 -0.34 -0.37
C CYS A 40 -1.76 -0.18 -0.41
N HIS A 41 -2.25 1.00 0.02
CA HIS A 41 -3.67 1.30 0.05
C HIS A 41 -3.93 2.74 -0.37
N LYS A 42 -5.16 2.99 -0.84
CA LYS A 42 -5.61 4.32 -1.23
C LYS A 42 -5.53 5.29 -0.06
N GLN A 43 -4.83 6.39 -0.27
CA GLN A 43 -4.59 7.40 0.74
C GLN A 43 -4.71 8.78 0.09
N CYS A 44 -5.25 9.77 0.81
CA CYS A 44 -5.29 11.12 0.28
C CYS A 44 -3.86 11.64 0.16
N ASN A 45 -3.53 12.16 -1.03
CA ASN A 45 -2.14 12.44 -1.41
C ASN A 45 -1.54 13.61 -0.64
N THR A 46 -2.17 14.79 -0.72
CA THR A 46 -1.59 15.99 -0.12
C THR A 46 -1.57 15.92 1.40
N TYR A 47 -2.68 15.50 2.02
CA TYR A 47 -2.80 15.53 3.49
C TYR A 47 -2.08 14.36 4.15
N CYS A 48 -2.57 13.12 3.97
CA CYS A 48 -2.01 11.98 4.68
C CYS A 48 -0.65 11.54 4.13
N ASN A 49 -0.53 11.42 2.80
CA ASN A 49 0.69 10.88 2.21
C ASN A 49 1.86 11.86 2.26
N CYS A 50 1.61 13.14 1.97
CA CYS A 50 2.68 14.15 1.93
C CYS A 50 2.81 14.93 3.25
N GLN A 51 1.79 15.66 3.66
CA GLN A 51 1.89 16.55 4.85
C GLN A 51 2.09 15.77 6.14
N LEU A 52 1.44 14.62 6.30
CA LEU A 52 1.57 13.78 7.49
C LEU A 52 2.54 12.62 7.30
N SER A 53 3.38 12.66 6.27
CA SER A 53 4.40 11.64 5.99
C SER A 53 3.86 10.21 6.01
N GLY A 54 2.70 10.01 5.39
CA GLY A 54 2.02 8.72 5.35
C GLY A 54 0.97 8.53 6.45
N ASN A 55 0.93 9.43 7.45
CA ASN A 55 -0.01 9.35 8.57
C ASN A 55 -0.10 7.92 9.14
N LEU A 56 1.05 7.37 9.53
CA LEU A 56 1.24 5.94 9.76
C LEU A 56 0.45 5.41 10.96
N LEU A 57 0.30 6.20 12.01
CA LEU A 57 -0.45 5.77 13.19
C LEU A 57 -1.92 5.54 12.83
N GLU A 58 -2.52 6.47 12.11
CA GLU A 58 -3.90 6.34 11.63
C GLU A 58 -4.01 5.30 10.51
N TYR A 59 -2.96 5.13 9.71
CA TYR A 59 -2.86 4.08 8.69
C TYR A 59 -2.99 2.70 9.34
N ARG A 60 -2.23 2.46 10.42
CA ARG A 60 -2.28 1.20 11.15
C ARG A 60 -3.67 0.93 11.71
N LYS A 61 -4.30 1.93 12.29
CA LYS A 61 -5.69 1.81 12.79
C LYS A 61 -6.66 1.46 11.68
N GLY A 62 -6.51 2.09 10.52
CA GLY A 62 -7.33 1.80 9.34
C GLY A 62 -7.15 0.38 8.83
N LEU A 63 -5.92 -0.12 8.81
CA LEU A 63 -5.61 -1.50 8.42
C LEU A 63 -6.25 -2.50 9.38
N ILE A 64 -6.14 -2.26 10.69
CA ILE A 64 -6.75 -3.13 11.72
C ILE A 64 -8.27 -3.13 11.57
N ASN A 65 -8.86 -1.97 11.38
CA ASN A 65 -10.30 -1.84 11.21
C ASN A 65 -10.81 -2.56 9.96
N ARG A 66 -10.04 -2.51 8.88
CA ARG A 66 -10.46 -3.07 7.57
C ARG A 66 -10.14 -4.56 7.44
N PHE A 67 -9.00 -5.00 7.95
CA PHE A 67 -8.48 -6.36 7.73
C PHE A 67 -8.26 -7.17 9.01
N GLY A 68 -8.26 -6.53 10.18
CA GLY A 68 -8.03 -7.19 11.47
C GLY A 68 -6.59 -7.11 11.95
N PHE A 69 -6.41 -7.30 13.26
CA PHE A 69 -5.10 -7.21 13.92
C PHE A 69 -4.09 -8.23 13.38
N GLN A 70 -4.52 -9.47 13.15
CA GLN A 70 -3.59 -10.52 12.70
C GLN A 70 -3.02 -10.24 11.32
N PHE A 71 -3.79 -9.66 10.42
CA PHE A 71 -3.30 -9.21 9.11
C PHE A 71 -2.14 -8.22 9.27
N VAL A 72 -2.32 -7.22 10.11
CA VAL A 72 -1.33 -6.17 10.34
C VAL A 72 -0.10 -6.75 11.05
N ASN A 73 -0.32 -7.58 12.07
CA ASN A 73 0.76 -8.24 12.80
C ASN A 73 1.64 -9.08 11.87
N GLN A 74 1.03 -9.84 10.97
CA GLN A 74 1.79 -10.66 10.01
C GLN A 74 2.59 -9.78 9.05
N LEU A 75 2.03 -8.68 8.57
CA LEU A 75 2.74 -7.73 7.73
C LEU A 75 3.95 -7.13 8.47
N GLU A 76 3.76 -6.76 9.72
CA GLU A 76 4.82 -6.21 10.56
C GLU A 76 5.92 -7.24 10.85
N VAL A 77 5.55 -8.49 11.09
CA VAL A 77 6.52 -9.58 11.25
C VAL A 77 7.33 -9.81 9.97
N ASP A 78 6.66 -9.80 8.83
CA ASP A 78 7.30 -10.01 7.52
C ASP A 78 8.21 -8.86 7.12
N SER A 79 8.00 -7.66 7.66
CA SER A 79 8.73 -6.45 7.25
C SER A 79 10.24 -6.57 7.45
N ASP A 80 10.68 -7.19 8.54
CA ASP A 80 12.11 -7.27 8.85
C ASP A 80 12.92 -8.00 7.77
N ARG A 81 12.43 -9.15 7.31
CA ARG A 81 13.14 -9.91 6.27
C ARG A 81 13.03 -9.31 4.88
N LEU A 82 12.12 -8.34 4.69
CA LEU A 82 11.89 -7.68 3.41
C LEU A 82 12.52 -6.29 3.33
N ARG A 83 13.27 -5.90 4.36
CA ARG A 83 14.06 -4.66 4.32
C ARG A 83 15.21 -4.82 3.34
N ASN A 84 15.47 -3.75 2.56
CA ASN A 84 16.60 -3.71 1.62
C ASN A 84 16.65 -4.89 0.67
N TYR A 85 15.51 -5.45 0.32
CA TYR A 85 15.42 -6.54 -0.66
C TYR A 85 15.89 -6.03 -2.02
N LYS A 86 16.69 -6.85 -2.71
CA LYS A 86 17.21 -6.50 -4.04
C LYS A 86 16.44 -7.25 -5.12
N TRP A 87 15.63 -6.51 -5.86
CA TRP A 87 14.86 -7.05 -6.96
C TRP A 87 15.76 -7.34 -8.16
N THR A 88 15.62 -8.52 -8.76
CA THR A 88 16.26 -8.82 -10.04
C THR A 88 15.44 -8.23 -11.19
N ARG A 89 16.08 -8.06 -12.35
CA ARG A 89 15.38 -7.58 -13.54
C ARG A 89 14.21 -8.50 -13.92
N GLU A 90 14.42 -9.80 -13.84
CA GLU A 90 13.40 -10.81 -14.14
C GLU A 90 12.21 -10.71 -13.20
N GLN A 91 12.46 -10.50 -11.91
CA GLN A 91 11.40 -10.30 -10.92
C GLN A 91 10.60 -9.04 -11.21
N LEU A 92 11.26 -7.93 -11.58
CA LEU A 92 10.59 -6.67 -11.91
C LEU A 92 9.72 -6.82 -13.17
N ILE A 93 10.22 -7.50 -14.19
CA ILE A 93 9.45 -7.77 -15.42
C ILE A 93 8.22 -8.62 -15.10
N ALA A 94 8.38 -9.66 -14.29
CA ALA A 94 7.27 -10.51 -13.86
C ALA A 94 6.21 -9.72 -13.09
N LYS A 95 6.62 -8.81 -12.20
CA LYS A 95 5.69 -7.96 -11.45
C LYS A 95 4.94 -7.00 -12.36
N LYS A 96 5.62 -6.39 -13.33
CA LYS A 96 4.98 -5.51 -14.30
C LYS A 96 3.90 -6.24 -15.09
N LEU A 97 4.22 -7.42 -15.59
CA LEU A 97 3.27 -8.24 -16.35
C LEU A 97 2.07 -8.62 -15.50
N LYS A 98 2.30 -9.06 -14.26
CA LYS A 98 1.24 -9.43 -13.32
C LYS A 98 0.27 -8.28 -13.09
N TYR A 99 0.76 -7.06 -12.85
CA TYR A 99 -0.09 -5.92 -12.55
C TYR A 99 -0.75 -5.33 -13.80
N ASP A 100 -0.12 -5.42 -14.97
CA ASP A 100 -0.74 -5.06 -16.23
C ASP A 100 -1.99 -5.93 -16.48
N ILE A 101 -1.90 -7.23 -16.22
CA ILE A 101 -3.02 -8.16 -16.33
C ILE A 101 -4.12 -7.83 -15.32
N LYS A 102 -3.76 -7.58 -14.05
CA LYS A 102 -4.73 -7.23 -13.01
C LYS A 102 -5.48 -5.95 -13.32
N ILE A 103 -4.80 -4.94 -13.84
CA ILE A 103 -5.43 -3.68 -14.23
C ILE A 103 -6.45 -3.91 -15.34
N LYS A 104 -6.10 -4.71 -16.35
CA LYS A 104 -7.04 -5.06 -17.43
C LYS A 104 -8.28 -5.75 -16.90
N GLU A 105 -8.12 -6.67 -15.95
CA GLU A 105 -9.25 -7.38 -15.35
C GLU A 105 -10.16 -6.43 -14.57
N LEU A 106 -9.58 -5.48 -13.82
CA LEU A 106 -10.34 -4.52 -13.04
C LEU A 106 -11.09 -3.49 -13.91
N LEU A 107 -10.65 -3.29 -15.14
CA LEU A 107 -11.27 -2.35 -16.09
C LEU A 107 -12.38 -2.99 -16.95
N LYS A 108 -12.58 -4.28 -16.84
CA LYS A 108 -13.66 -4.99 -17.59
C LYS A 108 -15.06 -4.70 -17.04
#